data_0f565e903a7b961e6e819fc4ef2696c5
#
_entry.id   0f565e903a7b961e6e819fc4ef2696c5
#
_cell.length_a   1.000
_cell.length_b   1.000
_cell.length_c   1.000
_cell.angle_alpha   90.00
_cell.angle_beta   90.00
_cell.angle_gamma   90.00
#
_symmetry.space_group_name_H-M   'P 1'
#
loop_
_entity.id
_entity.type
_entity.pdbx_description
1 polymer ?
#
loop_
_entity_poly.entity_id
_entity_poly.type
_entity_poly.pdbx_seq_one_letter_code
_entity_poly.pdbx_strand_id
1 'polypeptide(L)'
;GQRVGYLSWQPDKPGAQMLRTIVPSTLLSVLIITLLCLFMVRRIWTSSLSLSQSLVRLGASEAQAQHLAFHDVLTGLPNRALVEDRLTQALAAALRHDRRVALLLLDLDRFKNINDTWGHHAGDELIREVARRLSEIVRTSDTVGRIGGDEFIIVMPDTETIGQVHTLAQRIISALSAPYHLLGNELWVGVSIGLALAPKDGVDRLELMRKADIALYDAKNHGRGQFRQFEKAMDESLRTRQELAAELRQALVNFTGLAVWYQPLMEINGERVVGVEALLRWHHPTRGDISPADFIAIAEETGLILPLGEWVLREACKTSLKLPQVVVAVNVSPVQFRSSGFVSRLLEIVASEGADPQRLELEITEGVLIEDEHAARSSIIALREAGFRIALDDFGTGYSSLNYLSSFPVDKIKIDRSFTQSLGVADNSTAIIESVVRLGHAMGLTVTAEGVETEGQMHALANAGCNQLQGYLFSHAVPLTEIEKMV
;
A
#
# COMPACT_ATOMS: atom_id res chain seq x y z
N GLY A 1 -11.95 60.86 -128.31
CA GLY A 1 -11.52 59.96 -127.29
C GLY A 1 -12.53 59.75 -126.16
N GLN A 2 -13.20 58.64 -126.12
CA GLN A 2 -14.09 58.25 -125.04
C GLN A 2 -13.32 57.45 -124.03
N ARG A 3 -13.42 57.85 -122.74
CA ARG A 3 -12.89 57.10 -121.65
C ARG A 3 -13.83 55.97 -121.29
N VAL A 4 -13.36 54.75 -121.43
CA VAL A 4 -14.08 53.55 -120.99
C VAL A 4 -13.76 53.34 -119.52
N GLY A 5 -14.80 53.38 -118.67
CA GLY A 5 -14.66 53.13 -117.25
C GLY A 5 -14.50 51.66 -116.99
N TYR A 6 -13.58 51.28 -116.16
CA TYR A 6 -13.42 49.86 -115.70
C TYR A 6 -14.34 49.69 -114.47
N LEU A 7 -15.24 48.71 -114.59
CA LEU A 7 -15.95 48.09 -113.45
C LEU A 7 -15.05 47.06 -112.82
N SER A 8 -14.51 47.37 -111.66
CA SER A 8 -13.82 46.38 -110.83
C SER A 8 -14.84 45.72 -109.91
N TRP A 9 -15.15 44.51 -110.18
CA TRP A 9 -15.95 43.68 -109.28
C TRP A 9 -14.99 42.95 -108.29
N GLN A 10 -15.13 43.23 -107.01
CA GLN A 10 -14.49 42.48 -105.96
C GLN A 10 -15.50 41.38 -105.52
N PRO A 11 -15.22 40.12 -105.71
CA PRO A 11 -16.12 39.10 -105.21
C PRO A 11 -16.11 39.12 -103.69
N ASP A 12 -17.25 39.36 -103.07
CA ASP A 12 -17.41 39.07 -101.66
C ASP A 12 -16.96 37.66 -101.31
N LYS A 13 -16.01 37.55 -100.45
CA LYS A 13 -15.54 36.27 -99.93
C LYS A 13 -16.30 35.95 -98.66
N PRO A 14 -17.53 35.40 -98.66
CA PRO A 14 -18.34 35.15 -97.45
C PRO A 14 -17.64 34.20 -96.50
N GLY A 15 -16.78 33.29 -96.94
CA GLY A 15 -15.96 32.44 -96.14
C GLY A 15 -14.91 33.10 -95.34
N ALA A 16 -14.37 34.27 -95.84
CA ALA A 16 -13.36 35.02 -95.06
C ALA A 16 -13.96 35.86 -93.93
N GLN A 17 -15.21 36.34 -94.11
CA GLN A 17 -15.95 36.98 -93.00
C GLN A 17 -16.40 35.94 -91.95
N MET A 18 -16.87 34.79 -92.38
CA MET A 18 -17.25 33.67 -91.55
C MET A 18 -16.04 33.16 -90.72
N LEU A 19 -14.85 33.03 -91.32
CA LEU A 19 -13.62 32.69 -90.62
C LEU A 19 -13.20 33.77 -89.59
N ARG A 20 -13.36 35.03 -89.93
CA ARG A 20 -13.02 36.11 -89.00
C ARG A 20 -13.90 36.21 -87.74
N THR A 21 -15.16 35.83 -87.79
CA THR A 21 -16.11 35.85 -86.68
C THR A 21 -16.24 34.53 -85.95
N ILE A 22 -16.22 33.37 -86.62
CA ILE A 22 -16.42 32.08 -86.01
C ILE A 22 -15.12 31.52 -85.41
N VAL A 23 -13.97 31.71 -86.02
CA VAL A 23 -12.70 31.17 -85.48
C VAL A 23 -12.29 31.78 -84.15
N PRO A 24 -12.35 33.09 -83.85
CA PRO A 24 -12.05 33.64 -82.54
C PRO A 24 -13.03 33.17 -81.48
N SER A 25 -14.34 33.05 -81.80
CA SER A 25 -15.34 32.62 -80.81
C SER A 25 -15.20 31.14 -80.46
N THR A 26 -14.87 30.30 -81.42
CA THR A 26 -14.61 28.85 -81.20
C THR A 26 -13.31 28.67 -80.43
N LEU A 27 -12.26 29.38 -80.77
CA LEU A 27 -10.99 29.36 -79.97
C LEU A 27 -11.20 29.81 -78.59
N LEU A 28 -11.97 30.85 -78.36
CA LEU A 28 -12.31 31.35 -77.00
C LEU A 28 -13.10 30.33 -76.18
N SER A 29 -14.10 29.67 -76.86
CA SER A 29 -14.89 28.61 -76.24
C SER A 29 -14.04 27.37 -75.87
N VAL A 30 -13.15 26.94 -76.76
CA VAL A 30 -12.21 25.86 -76.48
C VAL A 30 -11.26 26.22 -75.34
N LEU A 31 -10.76 27.46 -75.29
CA LEU A 31 -9.91 27.96 -74.23
C LEU A 31 -10.64 27.91 -72.88
N ILE A 32 -11.88 28.43 -72.84
CA ILE A 32 -12.69 28.41 -71.59
C ILE A 32 -12.97 26.97 -71.14
N ILE A 33 -13.34 26.09 -72.04
CA ILE A 33 -13.58 24.65 -71.71
C ILE A 33 -12.29 24.01 -71.18
N THR A 34 -11.16 24.29 -71.83
CA THR A 34 -9.87 23.72 -71.38
C THR A 34 -9.51 24.24 -69.98
N LEU A 35 -9.68 25.54 -69.70
CA LEU A 35 -9.45 26.12 -68.37
C LEU A 35 -10.41 25.54 -67.32
N LEU A 36 -11.68 25.37 -67.67
CA LEU A 36 -12.64 24.72 -66.77
C LEU A 36 -12.27 23.24 -66.50
N CYS A 37 -11.86 22.51 -67.53
CA CYS A 37 -11.38 21.12 -67.33
C CYS A 37 -10.14 21.06 -66.41
N LEU A 38 -9.15 21.92 -66.67
CA LEU A 38 -7.95 22.01 -65.81
C LEU A 38 -8.31 22.39 -64.38
N PHE A 39 -9.22 23.34 -64.21
CA PHE A 39 -9.71 23.71 -62.86
C PHE A 39 -10.43 22.55 -62.17
N MET A 40 -11.29 21.86 -62.88
CA MET A 40 -12.00 20.67 -62.36
C MET A 40 -11.03 19.52 -62.00
N VAL A 41 -10.09 19.24 -62.88
CA VAL A 41 -9.06 18.19 -62.61
C VAL A 41 -8.24 18.55 -61.39
N ARG A 42 -7.77 19.84 -61.30
CA ARG A 42 -7.05 20.34 -60.14
C ARG A 42 -7.88 20.23 -58.86
N ARG A 43 -9.16 20.61 -58.93
CA ARG A 43 -10.07 20.56 -57.75
C ARG A 43 -10.32 19.12 -57.30
N ILE A 44 -10.57 18.18 -58.27
CA ILE A 44 -10.72 16.77 -57.98
C ILE A 44 -9.44 16.21 -57.33
N TRP A 45 -8.28 16.54 -57.86
CA TRP A 45 -7.01 16.06 -57.33
C TRP A 45 -6.72 16.59 -55.94
N THR A 46 -6.92 17.88 -55.69
CA THR A 46 -6.76 18.44 -54.33
C THR A 46 -7.78 17.86 -53.36
N SER A 47 -9.03 17.70 -53.78
CA SER A 47 -10.05 17.04 -52.92
C SER A 47 -9.75 15.58 -52.65
N SER A 48 -9.25 14.85 -53.63
CA SER A 48 -8.83 13.45 -53.45
C SER A 48 -7.65 13.32 -52.52
N LEU A 49 -6.65 14.20 -52.61
CA LEU A 49 -5.50 14.24 -51.69
C LEU A 49 -5.94 14.56 -50.24
N SER A 50 -6.83 15.58 -50.10
CA SER A 50 -7.33 15.95 -48.75
C SER A 50 -8.19 14.82 -48.15
N LEU A 51 -9.00 14.14 -48.96
CA LEU A 51 -9.81 12.98 -48.51
C LEU A 51 -8.91 11.83 -48.05
N SER A 52 -7.88 11.51 -48.84
CA SER A 52 -6.92 10.45 -48.52
C SER A 52 -6.17 10.76 -47.19
N GLN A 53 -5.71 12.00 -47.02
CA GLN A 53 -5.08 12.44 -45.75
C GLN A 53 -6.06 12.37 -44.57
N SER A 54 -7.33 12.75 -44.78
CA SER A 54 -8.35 12.68 -43.74
C SER A 54 -8.67 11.24 -43.34
N LEU A 55 -8.75 10.31 -44.30
CA LEU A 55 -8.96 8.87 -44.04
C LEU A 55 -7.78 8.26 -43.28
N VAL A 56 -6.53 8.61 -43.60
CA VAL A 56 -5.35 8.16 -42.84
C VAL A 56 -5.35 8.69 -41.41
N ARG A 57 -5.68 9.99 -41.26
CA ARG A 57 -5.80 10.61 -39.91
C ARG A 57 -6.92 9.98 -39.09
N LEU A 58 -8.06 9.74 -39.71
CA LEU A 58 -9.21 9.08 -39.05
C LEU A 58 -8.85 7.67 -38.61
N GLY A 59 -8.24 6.87 -39.47
CA GLY A 59 -7.78 5.53 -39.15
C GLY A 59 -6.73 5.51 -38.04
N ALA A 60 -5.76 6.46 -38.03
CA ALA A 60 -4.79 6.61 -36.97
C ALA A 60 -5.46 7.03 -35.65
N SER A 61 -6.40 7.97 -35.71
CA SER A 61 -7.17 8.41 -34.52
C SER A 61 -8.05 7.30 -33.95
N GLU A 62 -8.69 6.52 -34.83
CA GLU A 62 -9.50 5.35 -34.40
C GLU A 62 -8.63 4.26 -33.75
N ALA A 63 -7.49 3.93 -34.37
CA ALA A 63 -6.54 2.98 -33.80
C ALA A 63 -6.00 3.47 -32.45
N GLN A 64 -5.70 4.76 -32.32
CA GLN A 64 -5.27 5.36 -31.06
C GLN A 64 -6.39 5.35 -30.02
N ALA A 65 -7.62 5.67 -30.40
CA ALA A 65 -8.77 5.63 -29.50
C ALA A 65 -9.04 4.19 -29.02
N GLN A 66 -8.96 3.20 -29.91
CA GLN A 66 -9.06 1.77 -29.54
C GLN A 66 -7.93 1.35 -28.61
N HIS A 67 -6.70 1.78 -28.89
CA HIS A 67 -5.58 1.47 -28.00
C HIS A 67 -5.79 2.05 -26.59
N LEU A 68 -6.20 3.32 -26.50
CA LEU A 68 -6.50 3.99 -25.21
C LEU A 68 -7.71 3.38 -24.49
N ALA A 69 -8.69 2.83 -25.23
CA ALA A 69 -9.84 2.17 -24.63
C ALA A 69 -9.48 0.84 -23.93
N PHE A 70 -8.38 0.17 -24.34
CA PHE A 70 -8.03 -1.17 -23.89
C PHE A 70 -6.65 -1.27 -23.22
N HIS A 71 -5.86 -0.20 -23.20
CA HIS A 71 -4.51 -0.21 -22.60
C HIS A 71 -4.33 0.94 -21.60
N ASP A 72 -3.53 0.69 -20.58
CA ASP A 72 -3.10 1.69 -19.60
C ASP A 72 -2.11 2.65 -20.23
N VAL A 73 -2.36 3.95 -20.10
CA VAL A 73 -1.56 5.00 -20.76
C VAL A 73 -0.13 5.08 -20.23
N LEU A 74 0.08 4.76 -18.95
CA LEU A 74 1.39 4.87 -18.31
C LEU A 74 2.32 3.71 -18.67
N THR A 75 1.76 2.50 -18.72
CA THR A 75 2.54 1.26 -18.86
C THR A 75 2.43 0.60 -20.23
N GLY A 76 1.38 0.94 -21.00
CA GLY A 76 1.06 0.25 -22.26
C GLY A 76 0.48 -1.16 -22.07
N LEU A 77 0.33 -1.64 -20.84
CA LEU A 77 -0.28 -2.93 -20.55
C LEU A 77 -1.80 -2.91 -20.81
N PRO A 78 -2.44 -4.07 -21.02
CA PRO A 78 -3.89 -4.21 -20.92
C PRO A 78 -4.46 -3.50 -19.70
N ASN A 79 -5.48 -2.65 -19.92
CA ASN A 79 -6.21 -2.03 -18.83
C ASN A 79 -7.26 -2.98 -18.24
N ARG A 80 -8.00 -2.53 -17.22
CA ARG A 80 -9.06 -3.31 -16.56
C ARG A 80 -10.04 -3.92 -17.57
N ALA A 81 -10.50 -3.14 -18.55
CA ALA A 81 -11.51 -3.60 -19.51
C ALA A 81 -11.00 -4.77 -20.38
N LEU A 82 -9.77 -4.68 -20.88
CA LEU A 82 -9.18 -5.74 -21.69
C LEU A 82 -8.87 -6.98 -20.86
N VAL A 83 -8.38 -6.82 -19.63
CA VAL A 83 -8.11 -7.97 -18.75
C VAL A 83 -9.41 -8.70 -18.39
N GLU A 84 -10.48 -7.97 -18.07
CA GLU A 84 -11.78 -8.55 -17.76
C GLU A 84 -12.37 -9.34 -18.95
N ASP A 85 -12.20 -8.84 -20.17
CA ASP A 85 -12.57 -9.56 -21.38
C ASP A 85 -11.74 -10.84 -21.56
N ARG A 86 -10.41 -10.75 -21.41
CA ARG A 86 -9.50 -11.90 -21.50
C ARG A 86 -9.80 -12.96 -20.45
N LEU A 87 -10.07 -12.55 -19.21
CA LEU A 87 -10.46 -13.46 -18.14
C LEU A 87 -11.77 -14.17 -18.47
N THR A 88 -12.77 -13.43 -18.96
CA THR A 88 -14.06 -14.02 -19.36
C THR A 88 -13.89 -15.04 -20.49
N GLN A 89 -13.06 -14.75 -21.49
CA GLN A 89 -12.75 -15.68 -22.58
C GLN A 89 -12.00 -16.91 -22.06
N ALA A 90 -11.01 -16.73 -21.16
CA ALA A 90 -10.26 -17.83 -20.56
C ALA A 90 -11.15 -18.76 -19.75
N LEU A 91 -12.05 -18.22 -18.92
CA LEU A 91 -13.02 -18.99 -18.15
C LEU A 91 -13.98 -19.78 -19.04
N ALA A 92 -14.51 -19.16 -20.10
CA ALA A 92 -15.38 -19.84 -21.07
C ALA A 92 -14.65 -20.97 -21.82
N ALA A 93 -13.36 -20.78 -22.13
CA ALA A 93 -12.54 -21.83 -22.75
C ALA A 93 -12.23 -22.97 -21.76
N ALA A 94 -11.91 -22.63 -20.53
CA ALA A 94 -11.62 -23.61 -19.46
C ALA A 94 -12.80 -24.56 -19.20
N LEU A 95 -14.02 -24.01 -19.11
CA LEU A 95 -15.24 -24.79 -18.95
C LEU A 95 -15.49 -25.79 -20.10
N ARG A 96 -15.13 -25.40 -21.34
CA ARG A 96 -15.32 -26.27 -22.52
C ARG A 96 -14.30 -27.39 -22.65
N HIS A 97 -13.08 -27.13 -22.13
CA HIS A 97 -11.93 -28.01 -22.34
C HIS A 97 -11.43 -28.69 -21.08
N ASP A 98 -12.18 -28.58 -19.95
CA ASP A 98 -11.81 -29.07 -18.63
C ASP A 98 -10.41 -28.61 -18.20
N ARG A 99 -10.12 -27.32 -18.41
CA ARG A 99 -8.84 -26.70 -18.08
C ARG A 99 -8.99 -25.77 -16.88
N ARG A 100 -7.86 -25.37 -16.33
CA ARG A 100 -7.82 -24.45 -15.18
C ARG A 100 -7.34 -23.08 -15.61
N VAL A 101 -7.90 -22.05 -14.99
CA VAL A 101 -7.44 -20.66 -15.13
C VAL A 101 -6.95 -20.20 -13.76
N ALA A 102 -5.77 -19.60 -13.71
CA ALA A 102 -5.31 -18.91 -12.52
C ALA A 102 -5.41 -17.39 -12.71
N LEU A 103 -5.88 -16.73 -11.67
CA LEU A 103 -5.94 -15.29 -11.55
C LEU A 103 -5.03 -14.86 -10.39
N LEU A 104 -4.09 -13.94 -10.67
CA LEU A 104 -3.24 -13.32 -9.67
C LEU A 104 -3.55 -11.83 -9.63
N LEU A 105 -3.88 -11.32 -8.46
CA LEU A 105 -3.94 -9.88 -8.17
C LEU A 105 -2.68 -9.49 -7.41
N LEU A 106 -2.01 -8.46 -7.87
CA LEU A 106 -0.75 -7.97 -7.33
C LEU A 106 -0.93 -6.53 -6.86
N ASP A 107 -0.30 -6.18 -5.75
CA ASP A 107 -0.28 -4.82 -5.20
C ASP A 107 1.12 -4.52 -4.65
N LEU A 108 1.66 -3.36 -5.00
CA LEU A 108 2.99 -2.94 -4.56
C LEU A 108 2.94 -2.46 -3.11
N ASP A 109 3.68 -3.13 -2.27
CA ASP A 109 3.69 -2.85 -0.83
C ASP A 109 4.20 -1.43 -0.54
N ARG A 110 3.41 -0.64 0.17
CA ARG A 110 3.76 0.73 0.60
C ARG A 110 4.08 1.70 -0.54
N PHE A 111 3.54 1.49 -1.74
CA PHE A 111 3.77 2.36 -2.90
C PHE A 111 3.46 3.84 -2.62
N LYS A 112 2.45 4.12 -1.78
CA LYS A 112 2.14 5.48 -1.35
C LYS A 112 3.34 6.18 -0.70
N ASN A 113 4.11 5.47 0.14
CA ASN A 113 5.30 6.05 0.80
C ASN A 113 6.36 6.48 -0.22
N ILE A 114 6.49 5.75 -1.34
CA ILE A 114 7.41 6.13 -2.42
C ILE A 114 6.95 7.43 -3.07
N ASN A 115 5.65 7.56 -3.35
CA ASN A 115 5.10 8.82 -3.88
C ASN A 115 5.27 9.99 -2.90
N ASP A 116 5.03 9.76 -1.62
CA ASP A 116 5.11 10.79 -0.59
C ASP A 116 6.57 11.24 -0.36
N THR A 117 7.55 10.32 -0.47
CA THR A 117 8.97 10.61 -0.25
C THR A 117 9.68 11.14 -1.49
N TRP A 118 9.43 10.55 -2.67
CA TRP A 118 10.19 10.80 -3.91
C TRP A 118 9.37 11.50 -4.99
N GLY A 119 8.09 11.77 -4.71
CA GLY A 119 7.15 12.41 -5.63
C GLY A 119 6.54 11.45 -6.66
N HIS A 120 5.40 11.87 -7.23
CA HIS A 120 4.64 11.08 -8.20
C HIS A 120 5.44 10.67 -9.44
N HIS A 121 6.45 11.47 -9.84
CA HIS A 121 7.29 11.13 -10.99
C HIS A 121 8.12 9.87 -10.74
N ALA A 122 8.67 9.71 -9.54
CA ALA A 122 9.39 8.49 -9.15
C ALA A 122 8.45 7.28 -9.09
N GLY A 123 7.23 7.48 -8.58
CA GLY A 123 6.19 6.44 -8.60
C GLY A 123 5.81 6.00 -10.02
N ASP A 124 5.66 6.94 -10.96
CA ASP A 124 5.37 6.62 -12.35
C ASP A 124 6.49 5.82 -13.02
N GLU A 125 7.76 6.18 -12.77
CA GLU A 125 8.91 5.41 -13.29
C GLU A 125 8.98 4.01 -12.66
N LEU A 126 8.69 3.89 -11.37
CA LEU A 126 8.60 2.58 -10.69
C LEU A 126 7.52 1.71 -11.34
N ILE A 127 6.33 2.25 -11.57
CA ILE A 127 5.22 1.53 -12.21
C ILE A 127 5.59 1.05 -13.61
N ARG A 128 6.31 1.88 -14.41
CA ARG A 128 6.80 1.46 -15.75
C ARG A 128 7.79 0.31 -15.66
N GLU A 129 8.73 0.39 -14.72
CA GLU A 129 9.73 -0.66 -14.53
C GLU A 129 9.11 -1.96 -14.00
N VAL A 130 8.12 -1.89 -13.09
CA VAL A 130 7.33 -3.04 -12.65
C VAL A 130 6.62 -3.70 -13.84
N ALA A 131 5.95 -2.90 -14.68
CA ALA A 131 5.27 -3.39 -15.88
C ALA A 131 6.23 -4.12 -16.83
N ARG A 132 7.44 -3.56 -17.04
CA ARG A 132 8.49 -4.17 -17.85
C ARG A 132 8.95 -5.52 -17.26
N ARG A 133 9.28 -5.56 -15.96
CA ARG A 133 9.69 -6.81 -15.28
C ARG A 133 8.61 -7.88 -15.33
N LEU A 134 7.35 -7.51 -15.09
CA LEU A 134 6.23 -8.44 -15.20
C LEU A 134 6.09 -9.02 -16.62
N SER A 135 6.19 -8.17 -17.64
CA SER A 135 6.09 -8.60 -19.04
C SER A 135 7.19 -9.58 -19.46
N GLU A 136 8.37 -9.49 -18.84
CA GLU A 136 9.50 -10.40 -19.10
C GLU A 136 9.37 -11.76 -18.40
N ILE A 137 8.60 -11.80 -17.31
CA ILE A 137 8.44 -13.00 -16.49
C ILE A 137 7.33 -13.92 -17.03
N VAL A 138 6.23 -13.32 -17.51
CA VAL A 138 5.05 -14.08 -17.95
C VAL A 138 5.23 -14.64 -19.37
N ARG A 139 4.46 -15.65 -19.68
CA ARG A 139 4.45 -16.27 -21.02
C ARG A 139 3.58 -15.42 -21.96
N THR A 140 3.77 -15.60 -23.26
CA THR A 140 2.94 -14.96 -24.31
C THR A 140 1.46 -15.36 -24.25
N SER A 141 1.15 -16.53 -23.70
CA SER A 141 -0.22 -17.00 -23.46
C SER A 141 -0.91 -16.30 -22.31
N ASP A 142 -0.14 -15.76 -21.37
CA ASP A 142 -0.65 -15.12 -20.17
C ASP A 142 -0.97 -13.64 -20.46
N THR A 143 -1.91 -13.09 -19.74
CA THR A 143 -2.25 -11.67 -19.87
C THR A 143 -1.80 -10.94 -18.61
N VAL A 144 -0.92 -9.98 -18.76
CA VAL A 144 -0.58 -9.01 -17.69
C VAL A 144 -1.34 -7.72 -17.96
N GLY A 145 -1.93 -7.15 -16.94
CA GLY A 145 -2.61 -5.86 -17.02
C GLY A 145 -2.42 -5.01 -15.78
N ARG A 146 -2.73 -3.73 -15.91
CA ARG A 146 -2.80 -2.78 -14.80
C ARG A 146 -4.23 -2.34 -14.57
N ILE A 147 -4.71 -2.47 -13.32
CA ILE A 147 -6.09 -2.11 -12.97
C ILE A 147 -6.18 -0.62 -12.63
N GLY A 148 -5.15 -0.09 -12.00
CA GLY A 148 -5.02 1.32 -11.61
C GLY A 148 -4.06 1.47 -10.42
N GLY A 149 -3.52 2.67 -10.19
CA GLY A 149 -2.59 2.90 -9.10
C GLY A 149 -1.38 1.94 -9.14
N ASP A 150 -1.22 1.18 -8.10
CA ASP A 150 -0.19 0.16 -7.86
C ASP A 150 -0.67 -1.28 -8.05
N GLU A 151 -1.91 -1.45 -8.56
CA GLU A 151 -2.54 -2.76 -8.75
C GLU A 151 -2.29 -3.32 -10.15
N PHE A 152 -1.75 -4.53 -10.20
CA PHE A 152 -1.57 -5.32 -11.42
C PHE A 152 -2.36 -6.62 -11.34
N ILE A 153 -2.61 -7.21 -12.49
CA ILE A 153 -3.36 -8.45 -12.62
C ILE A 153 -2.71 -9.36 -13.66
N ILE A 154 -2.68 -10.65 -13.35
CA ILE A 154 -2.20 -11.66 -14.30
C ILE A 154 -3.28 -12.73 -14.47
N VAL A 155 -3.65 -12.99 -15.71
CA VAL A 155 -4.52 -14.10 -16.08
C VAL A 155 -3.68 -15.16 -16.76
N MET A 156 -3.66 -16.36 -16.20
CA MET A 156 -3.00 -17.53 -16.76
C MET A 156 -4.08 -18.49 -17.30
N PRO A 157 -4.40 -18.45 -18.58
CA PRO A 157 -5.27 -19.45 -19.18
C PRO A 157 -4.51 -20.77 -19.26
N ASP A 158 -5.19 -21.87 -19.09
CA ASP A 158 -4.61 -23.21 -19.31
C ASP A 158 -3.46 -23.57 -18.35
N THR A 159 -3.76 -23.54 -17.05
CA THR A 159 -2.82 -23.94 -16.02
C THR A 159 -2.90 -25.44 -15.76
N GLU A 160 -1.82 -26.19 -16.03
CA GLU A 160 -1.79 -27.63 -15.83
C GLU A 160 -1.71 -28.01 -14.35
N THR A 161 -0.86 -27.34 -13.57
CA THR A 161 -0.63 -27.63 -12.16
C THR A 161 -0.62 -26.36 -11.32
N ILE A 162 -1.06 -26.48 -10.07
CA ILE A 162 -0.97 -25.42 -9.05
C ILE A 162 0.49 -25.01 -8.81
N GLY A 163 1.42 -25.96 -8.87
CA GLY A 163 2.85 -25.68 -8.68
C GLY A 163 3.43 -24.70 -9.69
N GLN A 164 2.94 -24.69 -10.94
CA GLN A 164 3.36 -23.69 -11.95
C GLN A 164 2.94 -22.28 -11.55
N VAL A 165 1.74 -22.12 -10.97
CA VAL A 165 1.24 -20.81 -10.52
C VAL A 165 2.02 -20.31 -9.31
N HIS A 166 2.30 -21.19 -8.33
CA HIS A 166 3.12 -20.84 -7.16
C HIS A 166 4.55 -20.48 -7.57
N THR A 167 5.14 -21.23 -8.52
CA THR A 167 6.47 -20.92 -9.05
C THR A 167 6.49 -19.54 -9.75
N LEU A 168 5.45 -19.22 -10.51
CA LEU A 168 5.35 -17.90 -11.14
C LEU A 168 5.21 -16.80 -10.08
N ALA A 169 4.32 -16.98 -9.09
CA ALA A 169 4.14 -16.02 -8.01
C ALA A 169 5.44 -15.75 -7.24
N GLN A 170 6.20 -16.81 -6.93
CA GLN A 170 7.50 -16.66 -6.25
C GLN A 170 8.55 -15.94 -7.12
N ARG A 171 8.58 -16.23 -8.43
CA ARG A 171 9.47 -15.53 -9.37
C ARG A 171 9.11 -14.05 -9.46
N ILE A 172 7.83 -13.72 -9.49
CA ILE A 172 7.35 -12.33 -9.50
C ILE A 172 7.80 -11.61 -8.24
N ILE A 173 7.57 -12.21 -7.04
CA ILE A 173 8.02 -11.61 -5.78
C ILE A 173 9.53 -11.36 -5.82
N SER A 174 10.33 -12.35 -6.18
CA SER A 174 11.79 -12.22 -6.23
C SER A 174 12.25 -11.12 -7.21
N ALA A 175 11.62 -11.02 -8.37
CA ALA A 175 11.99 -10.05 -9.39
C ALA A 175 11.54 -8.61 -9.05
N LEU A 176 10.36 -8.47 -8.43
CA LEU A 176 9.86 -7.15 -8.04
C LEU A 176 10.48 -6.63 -6.74
N SER A 177 10.96 -7.53 -5.87
CA SER A 177 11.72 -7.14 -4.66
C SER A 177 13.19 -6.82 -4.94
N ALA A 178 13.67 -7.05 -6.17
CA ALA A 178 15.01 -6.63 -6.57
C ALA A 178 15.10 -5.08 -6.66
N PRO A 179 16.26 -4.49 -6.36
CA PRO A 179 16.40 -3.04 -6.31
C PRO A 179 16.03 -2.36 -7.65
N TYR A 180 15.50 -1.14 -7.52
CA TYR A 180 15.15 -0.25 -8.62
C TYR A 180 16.09 0.93 -8.62
N HIS A 181 16.76 1.18 -9.75
CA HIS A 181 17.63 2.35 -9.93
C HIS A 181 16.86 3.45 -10.66
N LEU A 182 16.21 4.34 -9.90
CA LEU A 182 15.34 5.37 -10.43
C LEU A 182 15.83 6.76 -10.01
N LEU A 183 15.93 7.66 -10.97
CA LEU A 183 16.32 9.07 -10.73
C LEU A 183 17.64 9.22 -9.94
N GLY A 184 18.57 8.27 -10.10
CA GLY A 184 19.86 8.28 -9.40
C GLY A 184 19.83 7.72 -7.98
N ASN A 185 18.69 7.21 -7.53
CA ASN A 185 18.50 6.57 -6.24
C ASN A 185 18.25 5.06 -6.41
N GLU A 186 18.57 4.32 -5.38
CA GLU A 186 18.25 2.90 -5.27
C GLU A 186 17.05 2.72 -4.33
N LEU A 187 15.98 2.10 -4.84
CA LEU A 187 14.72 1.91 -4.13
C LEU A 187 14.35 0.44 -4.08
N TRP A 188 13.69 0.03 -3.01
CA TRP A 188 13.13 -1.31 -2.84
C TRP A 188 11.63 -1.22 -2.64
N VAL A 189 10.88 -2.09 -3.29
CA VAL A 189 9.45 -2.24 -3.10
C VAL A 189 9.10 -3.72 -3.02
N GLY A 190 8.26 -4.10 -2.07
CA GLY A 190 7.68 -5.43 -2.01
C GLY A 190 6.45 -5.55 -2.91
N VAL A 191 5.98 -6.77 -3.10
CA VAL A 191 4.72 -7.05 -3.77
C VAL A 191 3.96 -8.12 -3.02
N SER A 192 2.69 -7.87 -2.73
CA SER A 192 1.76 -8.86 -2.20
C SER A 192 0.89 -9.41 -3.33
N ILE A 193 0.61 -10.72 -3.31
CA ILE A 193 -0.12 -11.40 -4.39
C ILE A 193 -1.25 -12.24 -3.82
N GLY A 194 -2.47 -12.00 -4.31
CA GLY A 194 -3.63 -12.87 -4.08
C GLY A 194 -3.93 -13.74 -5.29
N LEU A 195 -4.17 -15.03 -5.07
CA LEU A 195 -4.32 -16.04 -6.08
C LEU A 195 -5.66 -16.77 -5.95
N ALA A 196 -6.40 -16.89 -7.04
CA ALA A 196 -7.60 -17.71 -7.15
C ALA A 196 -7.58 -18.58 -8.41
N LEU A 197 -8.21 -19.75 -8.33
CA LEU A 197 -8.17 -20.80 -9.37
C LEU A 197 -9.58 -21.17 -9.81
N ALA A 198 -9.85 -21.08 -11.10
CA ALA A 198 -11.04 -21.66 -11.69
C ALA A 198 -10.75 -23.12 -12.16
N PRO A 199 -11.74 -24.05 -12.02
CA PRO A 199 -13.09 -23.85 -11.51
C PRO A 199 -13.21 -23.94 -9.97
N LYS A 200 -12.14 -24.31 -9.25
CA LYS A 200 -12.16 -24.60 -7.81
C LYS A 200 -12.73 -23.44 -6.97
N ASP A 201 -12.27 -22.23 -7.27
CA ASP A 201 -12.58 -21.04 -6.48
C ASP A 201 -13.69 -20.18 -7.12
N GLY A 202 -14.15 -20.53 -8.32
CA GLY A 202 -15.24 -19.86 -9.02
C GLY A 202 -15.21 -20.15 -10.52
N VAL A 203 -16.36 -19.96 -11.14
CA VAL A 203 -16.52 -20.17 -12.60
C VAL A 203 -16.87 -18.88 -13.33
N ASP A 204 -17.19 -17.83 -12.61
CA ASP A 204 -17.43 -16.50 -13.17
C ASP A 204 -16.34 -15.51 -12.73
N ARG A 205 -16.22 -14.44 -13.51
CA ARG A 205 -15.20 -13.42 -13.36
C ARG A 205 -15.29 -12.70 -12.01
N LEU A 206 -16.48 -12.30 -11.59
CA LEU A 206 -16.67 -11.48 -10.39
C LEU A 206 -16.31 -12.27 -9.13
N GLU A 207 -16.74 -13.54 -9.09
CA GLU A 207 -16.41 -14.42 -7.97
C GLU A 207 -14.90 -14.67 -7.89
N LEU A 208 -14.25 -14.95 -9.03
CA LEU A 208 -12.81 -15.24 -9.04
C LEU A 208 -11.97 -14.01 -8.65
N MET A 209 -12.35 -12.83 -9.16
CA MET A 209 -11.69 -11.56 -8.76
C MET A 209 -11.87 -11.28 -7.27
N ARG A 210 -13.08 -11.42 -6.73
CA ARG A 210 -13.36 -11.24 -5.29
C ARG A 210 -12.49 -12.17 -4.44
N LYS A 211 -12.36 -13.43 -4.83
CA LYS A 211 -11.57 -14.42 -4.09
C LYS A 211 -10.08 -14.16 -4.17
N ALA A 212 -9.57 -13.71 -5.31
CA ALA A 212 -8.18 -13.28 -5.44
C ALA A 212 -7.90 -12.04 -4.59
N ASP A 213 -8.85 -11.10 -4.49
CA ASP A 213 -8.74 -9.91 -3.64
C ASP A 213 -8.70 -10.27 -2.15
N ILE A 214 -9.55 -11.21 -1.69
CA ILE A 214 -9.50 -11.74 -0.33
C ILE A 214 -8.13 -12.36 -0.02
N ALA A 215 -7.59 -13.13 -0.95
CA ALA A 215 -6.27 -13.73 -0.77
C ALA A 215 -5.14 -12.68 -0.77
N LEU A 216 -5.27 -11.62 -1.56
CA LEU A 216 -4.35 -10.47 -1.55
C LEU A 216 -4.38 -9.72 -0.22
N TYR A 217 -5.58 -9.47 0.31
CA TYR A 217 -5.75 -8.87 1.62
C TYR A 217 -5.12 -9.73 2.73
N ASP A 218 -5.31 -11.06 2.67
CA ASP A 218 -4.67 -11.99 3.60
C ASP A 218 -3.13 -11.94 3.49
N ALA A 219 -2.57 -11.86 2.28
CA ALA A 219 -1.13 -11.71 2.08
C ALA A 219 -0.57 -10.42 2.72
N LYS A 220 -1.29 -9.30 2.59
CA LYS A 220 -0.92 -8.03 3.20
C LYS A 220 -0.92 -8.08 4.72
N ASN A 221 -1.89 -8.78 5.32
CA ASN A 221 -2.04 -8.89 6.77
C ASN A 221 -1.04 -9.86 7.41
N HIS A 222 -0.53 -10.82 6.66
CA HIS A 222 0.45 -11.79 7.15
C HIS A 222 1.91 -11.41 6.84
N GLY A 223 2.22 -10.11 6.76
CA GLY A 223 3.59 -9.63 6.67
C GLY A 223 4.00 -9.10 5.30
N ARG A 224 3.09 -9.05 4.32
CA ARG A 224 3.37 -8.56 2.95
C ARG A 224 4.47 -9.35 2.23
N GLY A 225 4.89 -8.91 1.05
CA GLY A 225 6.01 -9.51 0.32
C GLY A 225 5.83 -11.01 0.01
N GLN A 226 4.62 -11.50 -0.07
CA GLN A 226 4.28 -12.90 -0.24
C GLN A 226 3.06 -13.10 -1.13
N PHE A 227 2.84 -14.35 -1.55
CA PHE A 227 1.58 -14.72 -2.18
C PHE A 227 0.72 -15.58 -1.25
N ARG A 228 -0.59 -15.42 -1.36
CA ARG A 228 -1.59 -16.30 -0.74
C ARG A 228 -2.54 -16.81 -1.80
N GLN A 229 -2.85 -18.09 -1.72
CA GLN A 229 -3.91 -18.70 -2.51
C GLN A 229 -5.19 -18.67 -1.71
N PHE A 230 -6.31 -18.34 -2.36
CA PHE A 230 -7.61 -18.30 -1.71
C PHE A 230 -7.96 -19.64 -1.04
N GLU A 231 -8.40 -19.53 0.19
CA GLU A 231 -8.98 -20.61 0.99
C GLU A 231 -10.29 -20.11 1.60
N LYS A 232 -11.26 -21.01 1.75
CA LYS A 232 -12.59 -20.63 2.31
C LYS A 232 -12.49 -20.00 3.71
N ALA A 233 -11.51 -20.45 4.51
CA ALA A 233 -11.25 -19.89 5.84
C ALA A 233 -10.91 -18.38 5.79
N MET A 234 -10.30 -17.90 4.70
CA MET A 234 -10.01 -16.46 4.53
C MET A 234 -11.28 -15.63 4.40
N ASP A 235 -12.30 -16.12 3.67
CA ASP A 235 -13.60 -15.44 3.52
C ASP A 235 -14.33 -15.36 4.87
N GLU A 236 -14.30 -16.44 5.64
CA GLU A 236 -14.85 -16.50 7.00
C GLU A 236 -14.10 -15.55 7.95
N SER A 237 -12.76 -15.54 7.88
CA SER A 237 -11.92 -14.64 8.67
C SER A 237 -12.20 -13.17 8.35
N LEU A 238 -12.28 -12.81 7.07
CA LEU A 238 -12.60 -11.44 6.64
C LEU A 238 -13.97 -11.00 7.15
N ARG A 239 -14.98 -11.88 7.05
CA ARG A 239 -16.30 -11.60 7.56
C ARG A 239 -16.30 -11.39 9.08
N THR A 240 -15.61 -12.28 9.81
CA THR A 240 -15.46 -12.16 11.27
C THR A 240 -14.77 -10.83 11.65
N ARG A 241 -13.74 -10.41 10.92
CA ARG A 241 -13.07 -9.11 11.15
C ARG A 241 -14.01 -7.92 10.91
N GLN A 242 -14.83 -7.97 9.87
CA GLN A 242 -15.82 -6.91 9.59
C GLN A 242 -16.90 -6.84 10.68
N GLU A 243 -17.38 -7.99 11.15
CA GLU A 243 -18.32 -8.08 12.27
C GLU A 243 -17.68 -7.49 13.55
N LEU A 244 -16.46 -7.92 13.89
CA LEU A 244 -15.72 -7.40 15.05
C LEU A 244 -15.45 -5.90 14.95
N ALA A 245 -15.16 -5.37 13.77
CA ALA A 245 -15.01 -3.92 13.59
C ALA A 245 -16.30 -3.14 13.90
N ALA A 246 -17.44 -3.67 13.46
CA ALA A 246 -18.75 -3.09 13.77
C ALA A 246 -19.10 -3.19 15.27
N GLU A 247 -18.84 -4.35 15.88
CA GLU A 247 -19.05 -4.61 17.31
C GLU A 247 -18.13 -3.73 18.18
N LEU A 248 -16.86 -3.56 17.79
CA LEU A 248 -15.91 -2.66 18.47
C LEU A 248 -16.37 -1.20 18.41
N ARG A 249 -16.90 -0.76 17.25
CA ARG A 249 -17.43 0.60 17.12
C ARG A 249 -18.62 0.83 18.06
N GLN A 250 -19.48 -0.17 18.24
CA GLN A 250 -20.57 -0.10 19.22
C GLN A 250 -20.06 -0.11 20.66
N ALA A 251 -19.08 -0.97 20.96
CA ALA A 251 -18.47 -1.03 22.29
C ALA A 251 -17.86 0.31 22.71
N LEU A 252 -17.25 1.05 21.78
CA LEU A 252 -16.63 2.36 22.02
C LEU A 252 -17.62 3.47 22.37
N VAL A 253 -18.93 3.35 22.05
CA VAL A 253 -19.92 4.37 22.40
C VAL A 253 -20.05 4.52 23.92
N ASN A 254 -20.04 3.40 24.65
CA ASN A 254 -20.20 3.37 26.11
C ASN A 254 -19.07 2.58 26.79
N PHE A 255 -18.01 2.23 26.08
CA PHE A 255 -16.88 1.38 26.52
C PHE A 255 -17.35 0.03 27.12
N THR A 256 -18.45 -0.52 26.56
CA THR A 256 -19.06 -1.76 27.07
C THR A 256 -18.16 -2.96 26.78
N GLY A 257 -17.83 -3.71 27.82
CA GLY A 257 -16.94 -4.87 27.72
C GLY A 257 -15.46 -4.53 27.53
N LEU A 258 -15.11 -3.26 27.34
CA LEU A 258 -13.71 -2.81 27.31
C LEU A 258 -13.22 -2.57 28.74
N ALA A 259 -12.01 -3.01 29.03
CA ALA A 259 -11.36 -2.82 30.31
C ALA A 259 -9.85 -2.59 30.12
N VAL A 260 -9.23 -1.85 31.01
CA VAL A 260 -7.78 -1.74 31.11
C VAL A 260 -7.31 -2.59 32.28
N TRP A 261 -6.48 -3.54 32.00
CA TRP A 261 -5.80 -4.36 33.00
C TRP A 261 -4.35 -3.90 33.09
N TYR A 262 -3.67 -4.26 34.14
CA TYR A 262 -2.33 -3.78 34.44
C TYR A 262 -1.39 -4.95 34.72
N GLN A 263 -0.20 -4.92 34.09
CA GLN A 263 0.84 -5.89 34.36
C GLN A 263 1.99 -5.19 35.10
N PRO A 264 2.48 -5.73 36.24
CA PRO A 264 3.54 -5.08 37.01
C PRO A 264 4.89 -5.16 36.26
N LEU A 265 5.62 -4.04 36.31
CA LEU A 265 7.04 -3.96 36.00
C LEU A 265 7.81 -4.03 37.34
N MET A 266 8.67 -5.01 37.45
CA MET A 266 9.44 -5.27 38.67
C MET A 266 10.84 -4.67 38.59
N GLU A 267 11.36 -4.25 39.69
CA GLU A 267 12.80 -4.02 39.86
C GLU A 267 13.56 -5.32 39.57
N ILE A 268 14.84 -5.25 39.19
CA ILE A 268 15.65 -6.39 38.77
C ILE A 268 15.72 -7.53 39.81
N ASN A 269 15.60 -7.22 41.10
CA ASN A 269 15.54 -8.23 42.17
C ASN A 269 14.18 -8.95 42.27
N GLY A 270 13.15 -8.49 41.52
CA GLY A 270 11.81 -9.05 41.57
C GLY A 270 10.98 -8.74 42.82
N GLU A 271 11.45 -7.85 43.72
CA GLU A 271 10.81 -7.61 45.02
C GLU A 271 9.85 -6.42 44.99
N ARG A 272 10.10 -5.41 44.16
CA ARG A 272 9.35 -4.15 44.18
C ARG A 272 8.75 -3.84 42.80
N VAL A 273 7.48 -3.44 42.80
CA VAL A 273 6.83 -2.89 41.61
C VAL A 273 7.29 -1.47 41.37
N VAL A 274 7.89 -1.17 40.23
CA VAL A 274 8.39 0.15 39.84
C VAL A 274 7.50 0.84 38.80
N GLY A 275 6.68 0.10 38.11
CA GLY A 275 5.73 0.56 37.10
C GLY A 275 4.64 -0.47 36.85
N VAL A 276 3.65 -0.07 36.08
CA VAL A 276 2.59 -0.95 35.60
C VAL A 276 2.30 -0.62 34.13
N GLU A 277 2.17 -1.64 33.30
CA GLU A 277 1.78 -1.46 31.90
C GLU A 277 0.27 -1.61 31.76
N ALA A 278 -0.37 -0.61 31.15
CA ALA A 278 -1.80 -0.57 30.86
C ALA A 278 -2.10 -1.40 29.60
N LEU A 279 -2.76 -2.52 29.77
CA LEU A 279 -3.06 -3.51 28.73
C LEU A 279 -4.56 -3.61 28.50
N LEU A 280 -4.97 -3.30 27.29
CA LEU A 280 -6.36 -3.31 26.88
C LEU A 280 -6.94 -4.74 26.86
N ARG A 281 -8.17 -4.90 27.31
CA ARG A 281 -8.96 -6.13 27.27
C ARG A 281 -10.33 -5.85 26.70
N TRP A 282 -10.82 -6.82 25.94
CA TRP A 282 -12.18 -6.76 25.42
C TRP A 282 -12.92 -8.05 25.69
N HIS A 283 -13.81 -7.99 26.70
CA HIS A 283 -14.72 -9.07 27.02
C HIS A 283 -16.01 -8.89 26.23
N HIS A 284 -16.14 -9.63 25.14
CA HIS A 284 -17.29 -9.54 24.26
C HIS A 284 -18.47 -10.35 24.84
N PRO A 285 -19.71 -9.83 24.83
CA PRO A 285 -20.85 -10.47 25.50
C PRO A 285 -21.21 -11.86 24.97
N THR A 286 -20.89 -12.17 23.72
CA THR A 286 -21.22 -13.46 23.08
C THR A 286 -19.99 -14.27 22.67
N ARG A 287 -18.81 -13.61 22.44
CA ARG A 287 -17.59 -14.27 21.97
C ARG A 287 -16.58 -14.55 23.10
N GLY A 288 -16.83 -14.02 24.31
CA GLY A 288 -15.88 -14.09 25.42
C GLY A 288 -14.71 -13.11 25.25
N ASP A 289 -13.54 -13.47 25.76
CA ASP A 289 -12.35 -12.63 25.67
C ASP A 289 -11.77 -12.64 24.27
N ILE A 290 -11.71 -11.46 23.65
CA ILE A 290 -11.11 -11.28 22.33
C ILE A 290 -9.63 -10.89 22.51
N SER A 291 -8.75 -11.55 21.75
CA SER A 291 -7.33 -11.28 21.80
C SER A 291 -7.02 -9.82 21.48
N PRO A 292 -6.19 -9.12 22.29
CA PRO A 292 -5.73 -7.77 21.96
C PRO A 292 -5.09 -7.67 20.58
N ALA A 293 -4.29 -8.64 20.16
CA ALA A 293 -3.68 -8.66 18.84
C ALA A 293 -4.70 -8.59 17.71
N ASP A 294 -5.86 -9.26 17.85
CA ASP A 294 -6.89 -9.29 16.83
C ASP A 294 -7.66 -7.95 16.75
N PHE A 295 -8.17 -7.45 17.88
CA PHE A 295 -9.01 -6.26 17.83
C PHE A 295 -8.23 -4.95 17.75
N ILE A 296 -6.98 -4.89 18.24
CA ILE A 296 -6.11 -3.72 18.04
C ILE A 296 -5.75 -3.56 16.57
N ALA A 297 -5.39 -4.64 15.88
CA ALA A 297 -5.15 -4.60 14.43
C ALA A 297 -6.39 -4.11 13.66
N ILE A 298 -7.59 -4.59 14.03
CA ILE A 298 -8.87 -4.11 13.46
C ILE A 298 -9.09 -2.62 13.77
N ALA A 299 -8.79 -2.18 15.00
CA ALA A 299 -8.92 -0.78 15.40
C ALA A 299 -7.97 0.14 14.60
N GLU A 300 -6.75 -0.30 14.33
CA GLU A 300 -5.76 0.41 13.50
C GLU A 300 -6.25 0.55 12.06
N GLU A 301 -6.67 -0.54 11.43
CA GLU A 301 -7.18 -0.56 10.05
C GLU A 301 -8.41 0.32 9.85
N THR A 302 -9.28 0.38 10.86
CA THR A 302 -10.55 1.12 10.79
C THR A 302 -10.50 2.52 11.39
N GLY A 303 -9.33 2.94 11.93
CA GLY A 303 -9.17 4.22 12.61
C GLY A 303 -9.81 4.28 14.00
N LEU A 304 -10.43 3.20 14.49
CA LEU A 304 -11.01 3.12 15.84
C LEU A 304 -9.95 3.16 16.95
N ILE A 305 -8.69 2.93 16.59
CA ILE A 305 -7.56 3.02 17.53
C ILE A 305 -7.41 4.43 18.12
N LEU A 306 -7.83 5.49 17.42
CA LEU A 306 -7.75 6.86 17.92
C LEU A 306 -8.64 7.07 19.16
N PRO A 307 -9.98 6.91 19.09
CA PRO A 307 -10.83 7.06 20.27
C PRO A 307 -10.56 5.99 21.35
N LEU A 308 -10.15 4.78 20.95
CA LEU A 308 -9.77 3.71 21.87
C LEU A 308 -8.55 4.08 22.69
N GLY A 309 -7.50 4.57 22.07
CA GLY A 309 -6.27 4.98 22.74
C GLY A 309 -6.44 6.23 23.61
N GLU A 310 -7.30 7.19 23.19
CA GLU A 310 -7.67 8.32 24.05
C GLU A 310 -8.34 7.84 25.37
N TRP A 311 -9.21 6.85 25.27
CA TRP A 311 -9.84 6.27 26.45
C TRP A 311 -8.84 5.54 27.36
N VAL A 312 -7.97 4.70 26.76
CA VAL A 312 -6.90 4.03 27.54
C VAL A 312 -6.02 5.04 28.27
N LEU A 313 -5.64 6.14 27.60
CA LEU A 313 -4.84 7.19 28.22
C LEU A 313 -5.56 7.84 29.41
N ARG A 314 -6.88 8.09 29.30
CA ARG A 314 -7.68 8.61 30.44
C ARG A 314 -7.68 7.64 31.61
N GLU A 315 -7.85 6.34 31.35
CA GLU A 315 -7.79 5.32 32.42
C GLU A 315 -6.39 5.23 33.05
N ALA A 316 -5.32 5.34 32.22
CA ALA A 316 -3.94 5.40 32.71
C ALA A 316 -3.70 6.64 33.58
N CYS A 317 -4.22 7.81 33.19
CA CYS A 317 -4.16 9.03 34.00
C CYS A 317 -4.83 8.82 35.37
N LYS A 318 -6.05 8.28 35.40
CA LYS A 318 -6.77 7.96 36.64
C LYS A 318 -5.99 6.99 37.53
N THR A 319 -5.33 6.01 36.91
CA THR A 319 -4.50 5.03 37.61
C THR A 319 -3.23 5.67 38.20
N SER A 320 -2.57 6.57 37.46
CA SER A 320 -1.39 7.29 37.95
C SER A 320 -1.69 8.17 39.17
N LEU A 321 -2.91 8.70 39.27
CA LEU A 321 -3.37 9.45 40.45
C LEU A 321 -3.62 8.54 41.66
N LYS A 322 -4.07 7.29 41.42
CA LYS A 322 -4.30 6.31 42.52
C LYS A 322 -3.02 5.64 42.98
N LEU A 323 -2.03 5.47 42.12
CA LEU A 323 -0.77 4.80 42.36
C LEU A 323 0.41 5.77 42.18
N PRO A 324 0.55 6.82 43.02
CA PRO A 324 1.54 7.88 42.80
C PRO A 324 2.99 7.41 42.97
N GLN A 325 3.23 6.21 43.48
CA GLN A 325 4.56 5.62 43.67
C GLN A 325 5.12 4.89 42.47
N VAL A 326 4.28 4.60 41.45
CA VAL A 326 4.70 3.86 40.25
C VAL A 326 4.45 4.66 38.98
N VAL A 327 5.11 4.27 37.89
CA VAL A 327 4.89 4.83 36.54
C VAL A 327 3.85 3.97 35.84
N VAL A 328 2.94 4.58 35.08
CA VAL A 328 1.96 3.88 34.25
C VAL A 328 2.42 3.96 32.80
N ALA A 329 2.76 2.82 32.23
CA ALA A 329 3.12 2.69 30.84
C ALA A 329 1.89 2.48 29.95
N VAL A 330 1.86 3.13 28.78
CA VAL A 330 0.75 3.11 27.82
C VAL A 330 1.29 2.87 26.43
N ASN A 331 0.80 1.83 25.78
CA ASN A 331 1.12 1.52 24.39
C ASN A 331 0.50 2.55 23.44
N VAL A 332 1.29 3.05 22.51
CA VAL A 332 0.88 4.01 21.47
C VAL A 332 1.03 3.39 20.10
N SER A 333 -0.10 3.19 19.43
CA SER A 333 -0.12 2.65 18.06
C SER A 333 0.60 3.58 17.07
N PRO A 334 1.31 3.04 16.07
CA PRO A 334 1.88 3.82 14.97
C PRO A 334 0.84 4.71 14.26
N VAL A 335 -0.42 4.26 14.15
CA VAL A 335 -1.51 5.03 13.55
C VAL A 335 -1.86 6.25 14.41
N GLN A 336 -1.89 6.10 15.73
CA GLN A 336 -2.12 7.22 16.66
C GLN A 336 -0.96 8.22 16.61
N PHE A 337 0.26 7.73 16.72
CA PHE A 337 1.46 8.57 16.76
C PHE A 337 1.58 9.46 15.50
N ARG A 338 1.19 8.95 14.33
CA ARG A 338 1.21 9.70 13.06
C ARG A 338 -0.02 10.58 12.82
N SER A 339 -1.05 10.50 13.67
CA SER A 339 -2.23 11.33 13.48
C SER A 339 -1.92 12.82 13.70
N SER A 340 -2.49 13.68 12.85
CA SER A 340 -2.30 15.12 12.99
C SER A 340 -2.81 15.60 14.36
N GLY A 341 -1.98 16.38 15.08
CA GLY A 341 -2.35 16.91 16.38
C GLY A 341 -2.25 15.89 17.53
N PHE A 342 -1.63 14.72 17.33
CA PHE A 342 -1.47 13.69 18.37
C PHE A 342 -0.91 14.26 19.68
N VAL A 343 0.24 14.96 19.62
CA VAL A 343 0.89 15.53 20.81
C VAL A 343 -0.06 16.48 21.54
N SER A 344 -0.68 17.43 20.83
CA SER A 344 -1.61 18.40 21.42
C SER A 344 -2.79 17.71 22.10
N ARG A 345 -3.35 16.69 21.43
CA ARG A 345 -4.49 15.94 21.96
C ARG A 345 -4.14 15.16 23.22
N LEU A 346 -2.96 14.55 23.24
CA LEU A 346 -2.46 13.82 24.40
C LEU A 346 -2.26 14.75 25.60
N LEU A 347 -1.66 15.93 25.37
CA LEU A 347 -1.48 16.96 26.43
C LEU A 347 -2.82 17.47 26.97
N GLU A 348 -3.82 17.71 26.10
CA GLU A 348 -5.18 18.08 26.53
C GLU A 348 -5.81 17.04 27.44
N ILE A 349 -5.69 15.75 27.09
CA ILE A 349 -6.25 14.65 27.88
C ILE A 349 -5.59 14.62 29.26
N VAL A 350 -4.25 14.61 29.32
CA VAL A 350 -3.52 14.53 30.59
C VAL A 350 -3.83 15.74 31.48
N ALA A 351 -3.87 16.94 30.91
CA ALA A 351 -4.25 18.16 31.63
C ALA A 351 -5.70 18.09 32.12
N SER A 352 -6.64 17.59 31.31
CA SER A 352 -8.06 17.47 31.71
C SER A 352 -8.30 16.48 32.84
N GLU A 353 -7.49 15.40 32.91
CA GLU A 353 -7.56 14.40 33.99
C GLU A 353 -6.74 14.83 35.22
N GLY A 354 -5.96 15.90 35.15
CA GLY A 354 -5.13 16.40 36.26
C GLY A 354 -3.95 15.48 36.60
N ALA A 355 -3.50 14.66 35.66
CA ALA A 355 -2.39 13.73 35.86
C ALA A 355 -1.04 14.42 35.64
N ASP A 356 0.00 13.90 36.29
CA ASP A 356 1.39 14.33 36.09
C ASP A 356 2.01 13.56 34.90
N PRO A 357 2.42 14.23 33.81
CA PRO A 357 3.08 13.58 32.69
C PRO A 357 4.30 12.73 33.07
N GLN A 358 5.04 13.11 34.15
CA GLN A 358 6.22 12.38 34.64
C GLN A 358 5.88 10.98 35.17
N ARG A 359 4.60 10.74 35.47
CA ARG A 359 4.05 9.45 35.91
C ARG A 359 3.54 8.58 34.77
N LEU A 360 3.60 9.09 33.55
CA LEU A 360 3.17 8.38 32.33
C LEU A 360 4.38 8.06 31.46
N GLU A 361 4.46 6.82 31.00
CA GLU A 361 5.45 6.34 30.04
C GLU A 361 4.70 5.95 28.77
N LEU A 362 5.15 6.46 27.62
CA LEU A 362 4.56 6.13 26.33
C LEU A 362 5.44 5.10 25.64
N GLU A 363 4.88 3.94 25.36
CA GLU A 363 5.56 2.85 24.68
C GLU A 363 5.28 2.91 23.17
N ILE A 364 6.33 3.03 22.38
CA ILE A 364 6.26 3.12 20.92
C ILE A 364 7.13 2.04 20.30
N THR A 365 6.65 1.39 19.24
CA THR A 365 7.43 0.37 18.51
C THR A 365 8.49 1.00 17.60
N GLU A 366 9.54 0.25 17.24
CA GLU A 366 10.59 0.70 16.32
C GLU A 366 10.01 1.19 14.97
N GLY A 367 8.93 0.60 14.49
CA GLY A 367 8.29 0.96 13.23
C GLY A 367 7.83 2.42 13.14
N VAL A 368 7.53 3.04 14.27
CA VAL A 368 7.16 4.47 14.35
C VAL A 368 8.31 5.37 13.91
N LEU A 369 9.57 4.98 14.25
CA LEU A 369 10.77 5.78 14.03
C LEU A 369 11.25 5.76 12.57
N ILE A 370 10.92 4.71 11.81
CA ILE A 370 11.51 4.44 10.48
C ILE A 370 10.76 5.17 9.36
N GLU A 371 9.45 5.36 9.46
CA GLU A 371 8.62 5.85 8.34
C GLU A 371 8.78 7.37 8.10
N ASP A 372 8.87 8.18 9.16
CA ASP A 372 9.14 9.63 9.09
C ASP A 372 9.99 10.06 10.28
N GLU A 373 11.31 9.98 10.12
CA GLU A 373 12.30 10.27 11.18
C GLU A 373 12.15 11.68 11.75
N HIS A 374 11.95 12.68 10.89
CA HIS A 374 11.87 14.08 11.32
C HIS A 374 10.61 14.37 12.13
N ALA A 375 9.46 13.92 11.66
CA ALA A 375 8.19 14.12 12.36
C ALA A 375 8.16 13.34 13.67
N ALA A 376 8.63 12.07 13.66
CA ALA A 376 8.72 11.25 14.86
C ALA A 376 9.63 11.88 15.91
N ARG A 377 10.82 12.33 15.52
CA ARG A 377 11.77 13.00 16.41
C ARG A 377 11.18 14.26 17.03
N SER A 378 10.52 15.10 16.23
CA SER A 378 9.89 16.32 16.72
C SER A 378 8.79 16.03 17.75
N SER A 379 7.96 15.01 17.49
CA SER A 379 6.90 14.59 18.41
C SER A 379 7.47 14.04 19.72
N ILE A 380 8.51 13.21 19.66
CA ILE A 380 9.18 12.66 20.86
C ILE A 380 9.78 13.77 21.71
N ILE A 381 10.47 14.74 21.10
CA ILE A 381 11.04 15.88 21.81
C ILE A 381 9.94 16.66 22.55
N ALA A 382 8.84 17.00 21.85
CA ALA A 382 7.72 17.74 22.43
C ALA A 382 7.06 17.00 23.61
N LEU A 383 6.91 15.67 23.51
CA LEU A 383 6.37 14.83 24.58
C LEU A 383 7.31 14.82 25.81
N ARG A 384 8.62 14.69 25.60
CA ARG A 384 9.59 14.70 26.69
C ARG A 384 9.70 16.08 27.36
N GLU A 385 9.66 17.16 26.59
CA GLU A 385 9.62 18.52 27.13
C GLU A 385 8.36 18.76 27.99
N ALA A 386 7.26 18.09 27.65
CA ALA A 386 6.05 18.10 28.47
C ALA A 386 6.13 17.20 29.72
N GLY A 387 7.21 16.41 29.88
CA GLY A 387 7.47 15.58 31.02
C GLY A 387 7.21 14.10 30.89
N PHE A 388 6.69 13.62 29.74
CA PHE A 388 6.48 12.19 29.52
C PHE A 388 7.79 11.41 29.41
N ARG A 389 7.77 10.16 29.84
CA ARG A 389 8.82 9.18 29.55
C ARG A 389 8.48 8.45 28.26
N ILE A 390 9.50 8.15 27.46
CA ILE A 390 9.33 7.43 26.19
C ILE A 390 10.10 6.11 26.27
N ALA A 391 9.41 5.01 26.08
CA ALA A 391 9.99 3.68 25.97
C ALA A 391 9.91 3.17 24.52
N LEU A 392 10.99 2.57 24.06
CA LEU A 392 11.03 1.88 22.78
C LEU A 392 10.71 0.41 23.00
N ASP A 393 9.59 -0.02 22.41
CA ASP A 393 9.04 -1.36 22.59
C ASP A 393 9.43 -2.32 21.45
N ASP A 394 9.34 -3.64 21.69
CA ASP A 394 9.67 -4.72 20.77
C ASP A 394 11.10 -4.64 20.20
N PHE A 395 12.05 -4.11 20.97
CA PHE A 395 13.40 -3.84 20.48
C PHE A 395 14.14 -5.11 20.06
N GLY A 396 14.68 -5.07 18.82
CA GLY A 396 15.46 -6.15 18.22
C GLY A 396 14.69 -7.07 17.28
N THR A 397 13.37 -6.90 17.16
CA THR A 397 12.55 -7.68 16.22
C THR A 397 12.51 -7.10 14.80
N GLY A 398 12.98 -5.85 14.64
CA GLY A 398 12.95 -5.09 13.39
C GLY A 398 14.33 -4.78 12.79
N TYR A 399 14.38 -3.82 11.88
CA TYR A 399 15.60 -3.29 11.28
C TYR A 399 16.29 -2.28 12.21
N SER A 400 16.77 -2.74 13.38
CA SER A 400 17.50 -1.88 14.32
C SER A 400 18.82 -1.41 13.73
N SER A 401 18.81 -0.27 13.04
CA SER A 401 20.07 0.45 12.81
C SER A 401 20.45 1.18 14.09
N LEU A 402 21.60 0.85 14.67
CA LEU A 402 22.17 1.54 15.84
C LEU A 402 22.21 3.06 15.66
N ASN A 403 22.32 3.54 14.42
CA ASN A 403 22.28 4.96 14.10
C ASN A 403 20.92 5.60 14.42
N TYR A 404 19.81 4.88 14.22
CA TYR A 404 18.48 5.41 14.54
C TYR A 404 18.27 5.58 16.05
N LEU A 405 18.67 4.59 16.84
CA LEU A 405 18.51 4.68 18.28
C LEU A 405 19.23 5.90 18.89
N SER A 406 20.42 6.24 18.38
CA SER A 406 21.19 7.39 18.82
C SER A 406 20.58 8.75 18.46
N SER A 407 19.70 8.79 17.45
CA SER A 407 19.09 10.03 16.97
C SER A 407 17.78 10.39 17.67
N PHE A 408 17.18 9.44 18.41
CA PHE A 408 15.92 9.65 19.13
C PHE A 408 16.15 9.77 20.64
N PRO A 409 15.63 10.83 21.27
CA PRO A 409 15.72 10.99 22.73
C PRO A 409 14.65 10.13 23.43
N VAL A 410 14.95 8.85 23.64
CA VAL A 410 14.12 7.92 24.43
C VAL A 410 14.70 7.75 25.82
N ASP A 411 13.94 7.21 26.77
CA ASP A 411 14.33 7.02 28.16
C ASP A 411 14.54 5.54 28.52
N LYS A 412 13.89 4.65 27.75
CA LYS A 412 13.88 3.21 28.03
C LYS A 412 13.88 2.38 26.75
N ILE A 413 14.44 1.18 26.84
CA ILE A 413 14.32 0.10 25.84
C ILE A 413 13.67 -1.11 26.51
N LYS A 414 12.67 -1.72 25.86
CA LYS A 414 12.06 -2.98 26.26
C LYS A 414 12.54 -4.08 25.29
N ILE A 415 13.21 -5.08 25.84
CA ILE A 415 13.68 -6.26 25.08
C ILE A 415 12.49 -7.18 24.88
N ASP A 416 12.16 -7.48 23.61
CA ASP A 416 11.04 -8.35 23.27
C ASP A 416 11.14 -9.74 23.89
N ARG A 417 9.99 -10.30 24.25
CA ARG A 417 9.84 -11.61 24.87
C ARG A 417 10.50 -12.75 24.12
N SER A 418 10.61 -12.67 22.79
CA SER A 418 11.22 -13.74 21.96
C SER A 418 12.69 -13.99 22.34
N PHE A 419 13.42 -12.93 22.69
CA PHE A 419 14.79 -13.05 23.18
C PHE A 419 14.84 -13.67 24.57
N THR A 420 13.95 -13.29 25.50
CA THR A 420 13.87 -13.86 26.83
C THR A 420 13.48 -15.34 26.79
N GLN A 421 12.51 -15.71 25.96
CA GLN A 421 12.07 -17.11 25.80
C GLN A 421 13.15 -18.00 25.18
N SER A 422 14.03 -17.45 24.36
CA SER A 422 15.14 -18.18 23.75
C SER A 422 16.36 -18.37 24.68
N LEU A 423 16.36 -17.78 25.87
CA LEU A 423 17.42 -17.98 26.87
C LEU A 423 17.55 -19.45 27.29
N GLY A 424 18.76 -19.97 27.17
CA GLY A 424 19.07 -21.38 27.49
C GLY A 424 18.71 -22.39 26.40
N VAL A 425 18.08 -21.93 25.28
CA VAL A 425 17.73 -22.81 24.14
C VAL A 425 18.64 -22.54 22.93
N ALA A 426 18.97 -21.27 22.66
CA ALA A 426 19.84 -20.88 21.57
C ALA A 426 21.13 -20.26 22.10
N ASP A 427 22.27 -20.72 21.58
CA ASP A 427 23.61 -20.30 22.05
C ASP A 427 23.88 -18.80 21.93
N ASN A 428 23.18 -18.08 21.06
CA ASN A 428 23.41 -16.66 20.78
C ASN A 428 22.49 -15.71 21.56
N SER A 429 21.44 -16.20 22.22
CA SER A 429 20.42 -15.33 22.84
C SER A 429 20.98 -14.49 23.99
N THR A 430 21.81 -15.09 24.84
CA THR A 430 22.48 -14.37 25.95
C THR A 430 23.37 -13.25 25.41
N ALA A 431 24.16 -13.52 24.38
CA ALA A 431 25.07 -12.53 23.78
C ALA A 431 24.30 -11.35 23.13
N ILE A 432 23.13 -11.59 22.56
CA ILE A 432 22.28 -10.54 22.00
C ILE A 432 21.73 -9.68 23.13
N ILE A 433 21.15 -10.26 24.17
CA ILE A 433 20.63 -9.53 25.34
C ILE A 433 21.72 -8.69 25.99
N GLU A 434 22.89 -9.27 26.27
CA GLU A 434 24.03 -8.53 26.81
C GLU A 434 24.47 -7.35 25.93
N SER A 435 24.39 -7.52 24.62
CA SER A 435 24.76 -6.47 23.66
C SER A 435 23.74 -5.31 23.70
N VAL A 436 22.44 -5.63 23.78
CA VAL A 436 21.36 -4.64 23.90
C VAL A 436 21.46 -3.92 25.24
N VAL A 437 21.69 -4.64 26.33
CA VAL A 437 21.84 -4.04 27.66
C VAL A 437 23.05 -3.08 27.71
N ARG A 438 24.21 -3.52 27.22
CA ARG A 438 25.40 -2.66 27.13
C ARG A 438 25.16 -1.41 26.30
N LEU A 439 24.46 -1.55 25.18
CA LEU A 439 24.09 -0.41 24.33
C LEU A 439 23.18 0.55 25.10
N GLY A 440 22.10 0.06 25.71
CA GLY A 440 21.18 0.87 26.50
C GLY A 440 21.90 1.66 27.60
N HIS A 441 22.76 0.99 28.36
CA HIS A 441 23.55 1.65 29.43
C HIS A 441 24.53 2.69 28.87
N ALA A 442 25.19 2.41 27.73
CA ALA A 442 26.10 3.37 27.09
C ALA A 442 25.36 4.66 26.64
N MET A 443 24.07 4.55 26.38
CA MET A 443 23.19 5.67 26.01
C MET A 443 22.46 6.28 27.22
N GLY A 444 22.65 5.75 28.43
CA GLY A 444 21.97 6.22 29.64
C GLY A 444 20.50 5.81 29.74
N LEU A 445 20.10 4.75 29.01
CA LEU A 445 18.73 4.27 28.97
C LEU A 445 18.45 3.20 30.03
N THR A 446 17.23 3.14 30.53
CA THR A 446 16.73 2.01 31.31
C THR A 446 16.46 0.83 30.40
N VAL A 447 16.85 -0.39 30.79
CA VAL A 447 16.58 -1.59 30.01
C VAL A 447 15.63 -2.51 30.77
N THR A 448 14.47 -2.79 30.17
CA THR A 448 13.46 -3.71 30.67
C THR A 448 13.47 -4.98 29.84
N ALA A 449 13.43 -6.14 30.44
CA ALA A 449 13.23 -7.41 29.74
C ALA A 449 11.81 -7.93 29.93
N GLU A 450 11.17 -8.31 28.83
CA GLU A 450 9.81 -8.82 28.81
C GLU A 450 9.75 -10.36 28.75
N GLY A 451 8.57 -10.93 29.06
CA GLY A 451 8.31 -12.35 28.93
C GLY A 451 9.09 -13.23 29.88
N VAL A 452 9.42 -12.72 31.08
CA VAL A 452 10.09 -13.51 32.14
C VAL A 452 9.10 -14.49 32.74
N GLU A 453 9.36 -15.80 32.60
CA GLU A 453 8.48 -16.87 33.04
C GLU A 453 9.13 -17.76 34.13
N THR A 454 10.46 -17.73 34.24
CA THR A 454 11.20 -18.58 35.18
C THR A 454 12.24 -17.80 35.97
N GLU A 455 12.55 -18.27 37.19
CA GLU A 455 13.65 -17.73 38.02
C GLU A 455 15.01 -17.79 37.31
N GLY A 456 15.22 -18.84 36.48
CA GLY A 456 16.44 -18.97 35.68
C GLY A 456 16.62 -17.84 34.67
N GLN A 457 15.54 -17.46 33.98
CA GLN A 457 15.54 -16.30 33.10
C GLN A 457 15.78 -15.00 33.87
N MET A 458 15.11 -14.80 35.00
CA MET A 458 15.32 -13.65 35.88
C MET A 458 16.79 -13.49 36.26
N HIS A 459 17.44 -14.57 36.76
CA HIS A 459 18.85 -14.53 37.13
C HIS A 459 19.76 -14.26 35.91
N ALA A 460 19.49 -14.83 34.74
CA ALA A 460 20.27 -14.57 33.55
C ALA A 460 20.17 -13.09 33.10
N LEU A 461 18.97 -12.50 33.14
CA LEU A 461 18.73 -11.11 32.81
C LEU A 461 19.36 -10.14 33.82
N ALA A 462 19.32 -10.51 35.10
CA ALA A 462 20.02 -9.75 36.16
C ALA A 462 21.56 -9.76 35.95
N ASN A 463 22.13 -10.92 35.62
CA ASN A 463 23.55 -11.04 35.29
C ASN A 463 23.93 -10.28 34.00
N ALA A 464 23.04 -10.22 33.03
CA ALA A 464 23.22 -9.40 31.79
C ALA A 464 23.16 -7.88 32.10
N GLY A 465 22.62 -7.48 33.25
CA GLY A 465 22.55 -6.09 33.70
C GLY A 465 21.25 -5.36 33.35
N CYS A 466 20.16 -6.06 33.07
CA CYS A 466 18.84 -5.44 32.93
C CYS A 466 18.48 -4.63 34.16
N ASN A 467 17.66 -3.59 34.03
CA ASN A 467 17.23 -2.74 35.13
C ASN A 467 15.86 -3.16 35.70
N GLN A 468 14.99 -3.61 34.84
CA GLN A 468 13.59 -3.95 35.14
C GLN A 468 13.19 -5.23 34.45
N LEU A 469 12.19 -5.93 34.99
CA LEU A 469 11.68 -7.19 34.51
C LEU A 469 10.15 -7.16 34.42
N GLN A 470 9.60 -7.80 33.39
CA GLN A 470 8.17 -7.99 33.24
C GLN A 470 7.89 -9.42 32.74
N GLY A 471 6.89 -10.08 33.30
CA GLY A 471 6.52 -11.41 32.83
C GLY A 471 5.63 -12.19 33.78
N TYR A 472 5.22 -13.37 33.34
CA TYR A 472 4.31 -14.24 34.07
C TYR A 472 4.93 -14.86 35.33
N LEU A 473 6.24 -14.79 35.48
CA LEU A 473 6.88 -15.15 36.75
C LEU A 473 6.34 -14.33 37.92
N PHE A 474 6.02 -13.06 37.68
CA PHE A 474 5.56 -12.13 38.72
C PHE A 474 4.03 -12.04 38.75
N SER A 475 3.42 -11.71 37.60
CA SER A 475 1.96 -11.68 37.44
C SER A 475 1.57 -11.64 35.95
N HIS A 476 0.41 -12.20 35.64
CA HIS A 476 -0.33 -11.82 34.44
C HIS A 476 -0.85 -10.39 34.58
N ALA A 477 -1.34 -9.80 33.47
CA ALA A 477 -2.11 -8.58 33.57
C ALA A 477 -3.39 -8.85 34.42
N VAL A 478 -3.67 -7.96 35.36
CA VAL A 478 -4.78 -8.09 36.31
C VAL A 478 -5.54 -6.76 36.43
N PRO A 479 -6.78 -6.75 36.91
CA PRO A 479 -7.51 -5.52 37.20
C PRO A 479 -6.77 -4.62 38.21
N LEU A 480 -7.02 -3.31 38.17
CA LEU A 480 -6.38 -2.31 39.04
C LEU A 480 -6.45 -2.67 40.55
N THR A 481 -7.59 -3.23 40.97
CA THR A 481 -7.79 -3.64 42.38
C THR A 481 -6.83 -4.72 42.86
N GLU A 482 -6.28 -5.52 41.98
CA GLU A 482 -5.24 -6.51 42.33
C GLU A 482 -3.86 -5.89 42.33
N ILE A 483 -3.58 -4.96 41.41
CA ILE A 483 -2.32 -4.20 41.37
C ILE A 483 -2.17 -3.35 42.64
N GLU A 484 -3.26 -2.71 43.15
CA GLU A 484 -3.25 -1.92 44.39
C GLU A 484 -2.76 -2.72 45.61
N LYS A 485 -2.84 -4.05 45.57
CA LYS A 485 -2.34 -4.94 46.64
C LYS A 485 -0.86 -5.29 46.49
N MET A 486 -0.29 -5.08 45.28
CA MET A 486 1.09 -5.45 44.96
C MET A 486 2.04 -4.24 45.10
N VAL A 487 1.49 -3.02 45.06
CA VAL A 487 2.19 -1.73 45.16
C VAL A 487 2.06 -1.16 46.55
#